data_ecfdf733a9e76777aa20390d7bedb436
#
_entry.id   ecfdf733a9e76777aa20390d7bedb436
#
_cell.length_a   1.000
_cell.length_b   1.000
_cell.length_c   1.000
_cell.angle_alpha   90.00
_cell.angle_beta   90.00
_cell.angle_gamma   90.00
#
_symmetry.space_group_name_H-M   'P 1'
#
loop_
_entity.id
_entity.type
_entity.pdbx_description
1 polymer ?
#
loop_
_entity_poly.entity_id
_entity_poly.type
_entity_poly.pdbx_seq_one_letter_code
_entity_poly.pdbx_strand_id
1 'polypeptide(L)'
;MVALIIFGLLFIGIARFAAPLGMAGGFLLGMVNALLVGATLRLIEQSLNASRILGFKDVTESFGHYFWDVIGVGFVLWLPTLLLDMGLQANPAYGQFLLSAFLLLVFILLNPAPEVIYQVRHDSTLEVFKTSYEFVVEHWIEWFLPFVVLILPVVLSPSGLQEFFSLSGRAGRGAGLDFLQILMLPLTAIGGWLSYLGLDSEGQEIVLLLLTPPVAMAILLFRGHLFASLHGSSRRQRLFSHQFNTRR
;
A
#
# COMPACT_ATOMS: atom_id res chain seq x y z
N MET A 1 -0.07 -15.53 4.97
CA MET A 1 1.02 -15.15 5.87
C MET A 1 2.37 -15.72 5.45
N VAL A 2 2.55 -17.04 5.37
CA VAL A 2 3.84 -17.65 4.96
C VAL A 2 4.33 -17.13 3.60
N ALA A 3 3.45 -17.00 2.62
CA ALA A 3 3.81 -16.44 1.30
C ALA A 3 4.41 -15.04 1.37
N LEU A 4 3.86 -14.15 2.20
CA LEU A 4 4.38 -12.79 2.37
C LEU A 4 5.80 -12.79 2.97
N ILE A 5 6.06 -13.68 3.93
CA ILE A 5 7.41 -13.84 4.50
C ILE A 5 8.39 -14.32 3.42
N ILE A 6 8.00 -15.34 2.66
CA ILE A 6 8.83 -15.87 1.57
C ILE A 6 9.09 -14.77 0.52
N PHE A 7 8.09 -13.99 0.13
CA PHE A 7 8.24 -12.90 -0.83
C PHE A 7 9.16 -11.81 -0.31
N GLY A 8 9.04 -11.44 0.97
CA GLY A 8 9.94 -10.47 1.60
C GLY A 8 11.39 -10.94 1.63
N LEU A 9 11.63 -12.20 2.03
CA LEU A 9 12.98 -12.80 2.05
C LEU A 9 13.56 -12.89 0.63
N LEU A 10 12.76 -13.29 -0.35
CA LEU A 10 13.16 -13.38 -1.74
C LEU A 10 13.52 -12.00 -2.30
N PHE A 11 12.73 -10.98 -1.99
CA PHE A 11 13.02 -9.59 -2.39
C PHE A 11 14.33 -9.08 -1.80
N ILE A 12 14.55 -9.27 -0.48
CA ILE A 12 15.79 -8.89 0.20
C ILE A 12 16.99 -9.62 -0.41
N GLY A 13 16.86 -10.93 -0.67
CA GLY A 13 17.90 -11.72 -1.32
C GLY A 13 18.26 -11.14 -2.69
N ILE A 14 17.28 -10.94 -3.56
CA ILE A 14 17.50 -10.39 -4.91
C ILE A 14 18.06 -8.97 -4.85
N ALA A 15 17.61 -8.13 -3.93
CA ALA A 15 18.12 -6.77 -3.77
C ALA A 15 19.62 -6.74 -3.49
N ARG A 16 20.12 -7.67 -2.68
CA ARG A 16 21.57 -7.79 -2.41
C ARG A 16 22.38 -8.17 -3.65
N PHE A 17 21.83 -9.06 -4.51
CA PHE A 17 22.48 -9.43 -5.77
C PHE A 17 22.35 -8.36 -6.84
N ALA A 18 21.26 -7.61 -6.87
CA ALA A 18 21.02 -6.54 -7.82
C ALA A 18 21.83 -5.27 -7.53
N ALA A 19 22.12 -4.98 -6.25
CA ALA A 19 22.84 -3.77 -5.83
C ALA A 19 24.13 -3.48 -6.62
N PRO A 20 25.04 -4.45 -6.87
CA PRO A 20 26.26 -4.20 -7.62
C PRO A 20 26.04 -3.99 -9.13
N LEU A 21 24.86 -4.29 -9.68
CA LEU A 21 24.55 -4.17 -11.10
C LEU A 21 24.14 -2.74 -11.51
N GLY A 22 24.11 -1.78 -10.59
CA GLY A 22 23.75 -0.40 -10.86
C GLY A 22 22.37 -0.25 -11.50
N MET A 23 22.29 0.45 -12.64
CA MET A 23 21.03 0.69 -13.35
C MET A 23 20.30 -0.60 -13.75
N ALA A 24 21.03 -1.60 -14.24
CA ALA A 24 20.45 -2.89 -14.62
C ALA A 24 19.87 -3.62 -13.39
N GLY A 25 20.54 -3.52 -12.24
CA GLY A 25 20.05 -4.04 -10.97
C GLY A 25 18.78 -3.34 -10.51
N GLY A 26 18.66 -2.02 -10.65
CA GLY A 26 17.45 -1.26 -10.35
C GLY A 26 16.25 -1.70 -11.20
N PHE A 27 16.48 -1.91 -12.51
CA PHE A 27 15.46 -2.41 -13.41
C PHE A 27 15.00 -3.83 -13.04
N LEU A 28 15.96 -4.73 -12.79
CA LEU A 28 15.67 -6.09 -12.34
C LEU A 28 14.86 -6.10 -11.04
N LEU A 29 15.25 -5.26 -10.08
CA LEU A 29 14.55 -5.15 -8.81
C LEU A 29 13.13 -4.62 -8.98
N GLY A 30 12.92 -3.66 -9.87
CA GLY A 30 11.59 -3.15 -10.23
C GLY A 30 10.69 -4.24 -10.82
N MET A 31 11.22 -5.06 -11.72
CA MET A 31 10.48 -6.19 -12.30
C MET A 31 10.13 -7.24 -11.24
N VAL A 32 11.08 -7.60 -10.39
CA VAL A 32 10.84 -8.55 -9.30
C VAL A 32 9.82 -8.01 -8.32
N ASN A 33 9.90 -6.73 -7.95
CA ASN A 33 8.91 -6.09 -7.09
C ASN A 33 7.51 -6.16 -7.71
N ALA A 34 7.36 -5.82 -8.99
CA ALA A 34 6.08 -5.90 -9.67
C ALA A 34 5.52 -7.34 -9.71
N LEU A 35 6.39 -8.34 -9.91
CA LEU A 35 6.00 -9.75 -9.89
C LEU A 35 5.49 -10.17 -8.51
N LEU A 36 6.19 -9.80 -7.44
CA LEU A 36 5.84 -10.16 -6.06
C LEU A 36 4.57 -9.43 -5.59
N VAL A 37 4.43 -8.14 -5.95
CA VAL A 37 3.21 -7.37 -5.68
C VAL A 37 2.03 -7.99 -6.41
N GLY A 38 2.15 -8.26 -7.71
CA GLY A 38 1.09 -8.90 -8.50
C GLY A 38 0.69 -10.27 -7.94
N ALA A 39 1.67 -11.10 -7.53
CA ALA A 39 1.40 -12.38 -6.87
C ALA A 39 0.66 -12.18 -5.53
N THR A 40 1.04 -11.17 -4.75
CA THR A 40 0.37 -10.83 -3.49
C THR A 40 -1.10 -10.44 -3.72
N LEU A 41 -1.37 -9.59 -4.71
CA LEU A 41 -2.75 -9.19 -5.08
C LEU A 41 -3.59 -10.41 -5.46
N ARG A 42 -3.04 -11.35 -6.23
CA ARG A 42 -3.74 -12.58 -6.60
C ARG A 42 -4.06 -13.47 -5.39
N LEU A 43 -3.13 -13.60 -4.46
CA LEU A 43 -3.36 -14.37 -3.22
C LEU A 43 -4.41 -13.70 -2.33
N ILE A 44 -4.45 -12.37 -2.27
CA ILE A 44 -5.50 -11.63 -1.56
C ILE A 44 -6.86 -11.88 -2.21
N GLU A 45 -6.95 -11.73 -3.52
CA GLU A 45 -8.17 -12.04 -4.27
C GLU A 45 -8.67 -13.45 -4.00
N GLN A 46 -7.80 -14.46 -4.08
CA GLN A 46 -8.15 -15.83 -3.76
C GLN A 46 -8.60 -16.01 -2.31
N SER A 47 -7.97 -15.30 -1.37
CA SER A 47 -8.35 -15.35 0.05
C SER A 47 -9.72 -14.73 0.31
N LEU A 48 -10.11 -13.70 -0.46
CA LEU A 48 -11.41 -13.05 -0.35
C LEU A 48 -12.53 -13.89 -0.99
N ASN A 49 -12.23 -14.55 -2.11
CA ASN A 49 -13.21 -15.28 -2.90
C ASN A 49 -13.35 -16.76 -2.49
N ALA A 50 -12.29 -17.36 -1.94
CA ALA A 50 -12.26 -18.76 -1.59
C ALA A 50 -12.33 -18.96 -0.07
N SER A 51 -13.33 -19.72 0.39
CA SER A 51 -13.41 -20.15 1.80
C SER A 51 -12.44 -21.30 2.15
N ARG A 52 -11.34 -21.44 1.40
CA ARG A 52 -10.35 -22.52 1.57
C ARG A 52 -8.98 -21.99 1.97
N ILE A 53 -8.21 -22.82 2.64
CA ILE A 53 -6.81 -22.56 2.94
C ILE A 53 -6.01 -22.60 1.63
N LEU A 54 -5.26 -21.52 1.36
CA LEU A 54 -4.38 -21.42 0.20
C LEU A 54 -3.21 -22.39 0.35
N GLY A 55 -2.96 -23.20 -0.68
CA GLY A 55 -1.86 -24.15 -0.76
C GLY A 55 -0.65 -23.59 -1.52
N PHE A 56 0.42 -24.37 -1.56
CA PHE A 56 1.64 -24.02 -2.29
C PHE A 56 1.37 -23.84 -3.81
N LYS A 57 0.45 -24.62 -4.36
CA LYS A 57 0.04 -24.51 -5.75
C LYS A 57 -0.56 -23.13 -6.06
N ASP A 58 -1.39 -22.60 -5.18
CA ASP A 58 -1.98 -21.25 -5.34
C ASP A 58 -0.90 -20.17 -5.36
N VAL A 59 0.17 -20.35 -4.57
CA VAL A 59 1.32 -19.42 -4.56
C VAL A 59 2.06 -19.46 -5.89
N THR A 60 2.32 -20.64 -6.45
CA THR A 60 3.02 -20.77 -7.75
C THR A 60 2.18 -20.26 -8.91
N GLU A 61 0.87 -20.46 -8.89
CA GLU A 61 -0.06 -19.96 -9.91
C GLU A 61 -0.36 -18.47 -9.78
N SER A 62 -0.02 -17.84 -8.66
CA SER A 62 -0.22 -16.40 -8.45
C SER A 62 0.78 -15.54 -9.22
N PHE A 63 1.97 -16.07 -9.55
CA PHE A 63 3.00 -15.34 -10.23
C PHE A 63 2.58 -14.94 -11.65
N GLY A 64 2.83 -13.68 -12.01
CA GLY A 64 2.57 -13.14 -13.34
C GLY A 64 1.14 -12.70 -13.61
N HIS A 65 0.15 -13.03 -12.76
CA HIS A 65 -1.26 -12.75 -13.05
C HIS A 65 -1.56 -11.25 -13.18
N TYR A 66 -1.10 -10.43 -12.23
CA TYR A 66 -1.26 -8.97 -12.23
C TYR A 66 0.05 -8.21 -12.52
N PHE A 67 1.05 -8.91 -13.08
CA PHE A 67 2.36 -8.33 -13.33
C PHE A 67 2.30 -7.09 -14.23
N TRP A 68 1.57 -7.19 -15.33
CA TRP A 68 1.46 -6.08 -16.30
C TRP A 68 0.65 -4.92 -15.77
N ASP A 69 -0.38 -5.17 -14.96
CA ASP A 69 -1.17 -4.12 -14.32
C ASP A 69 -0.32 -3.33 -13.33
N VAL A 70 0.47 -4.02 -12.50
CA VAL A 70 1.38 -3.39 -11.55
C VAL A 70 2.48 -2.59 -12.26
N ILE A 71 3.08 -3.15 -13.33
CA ILE A 71 4.06 -2.42 -14.14
C ILE A 71 3.41 -1.21 -14.82
N GLY A 72 2.22 -1.37 -15.37
CA GLY A 72 1.50 -0.29 -16.03
C GLY A 72 1.24 0.88 -15.08
N VAL A 73 0.71 0.60 -13.88
CA VAL A 73 0.51 1.61 -12.83
C VAL A 73 1.84 2.26 -12.43
N GLY A 74 2.87 1.44 -12.18
CA GLY A 74 4.21 1.93 -11.85
C GLY A 74 4.80 2.84 -12.93
N PHE A 75 4.64 2.49 -14.21
CA PHE A 75 5.14 3.27 -15.34
C PHE A 75 4.42 4.62 -15.48
N VAL A 76 3.08 4.63 -15.37
CA VAL A 76 2.28 5.87 -15.45
C VAL A 76 2.65 6.81 -14.29
N LEU A 77 2.99 6.30 -13.11
CA LEU A 77 3.43 7.12 -11.98
C LEU A 77 4.90 7.56 -12.10
N TRP A 78 5.73 6.69 -12.67
CA TRP A 78 7.17 6.96 -12.81
C TRP A 78 7.43 8.16 -13.75
N LEU A 79 6.69 8.29 -14.84
CA LEU A 79 6.92 9.36 -15.82
C LEU A 79 6.73 10.77 -15.23
N PRO A 80 5.61 11.10 -14.54
CA PRO A 80 5.47 12.39 -13.88
C PRO A 80 6.49 12.63 -12.76
N THR A 81 6.83 11.59 -11.99
CA THR A 81 7.85 11.71 -10.93
C THR A 81 9.21 12.04 -11.50
N LEU A 82 9.59 11.40 -12.61
CA LEU A 82 10.84 11.69 -13.32
C LEU A 82 10.88 13.16 -13.81
N LEU A 83 9.80 13.65 -14.42
CA LEU A 83 9.72 15.03 -14.89
C LEU A 83 9.80 16.04 -13.74
N LEU A 84 9.15 15.74 -12.61
CA LEU A 84 9.24 16.58 -11.42
C LEU A 84 10.65 16.55 -10.81
N ASP A 85 11.31 15.40 -10.79
CA ASP A 85 12.68 15.26 -10.27
C ASP A 85 13.69 16.03 -11.14
N MET A 86 13.52 16.01 -12.46
CA MET A 86 14.30 16.87 -13.37
C MET A 86 14.05 18.36 -13.10
N GLY A 87 12.84 18.77 -12.80
CA GLY A 87 12.48 20.15 -12.40
C GLY A 87 13.07 20.55 -11.05
N LEU A 88 13.25 19.61 -10.13
CA LEU A 88 13.91 19.80 -8.82
C LEU A 88 15.35 20.31 -8.97
N GLN A 89 16.08 19.86 -9.99
CA GLN A 89 17.45 20.27 -10.24
C GLN A 89 17.55 21.75 -10.62
N ALA A 90 16.52 22.29 -11.26
CA ALA A 90 16.46 23.71 -11.64
C ALA A 90 16.12 24.64 -10.46
N ASN A 91 15.27 24.21 -9.53
CA ASN A 91 14.89 24.98 -8.34
C ASN A 91 14.52 24.06 -7.16
N PRO A 92 15.49 23.71 -6.29
CA PRO A 92 15.31 22.67 -5.26
C PRO A 92 14.16 22.95 -4.27
N ALA A 93 13.94 24.22 -3.89
CA ALA A 93 12.93 24.57 -2.89
C ALA A 93 11.50 24.33 -3.41
N TYR A 94 11.19 24.82 -4.61
CA TYR A 94 9.87 24.65 -5.23
C TYR A 94 9.65 23.24 -5.73
N GLY A 95 10.69 22.62 -6.28
CA GLY A 95 10.62 21.27 -6.80
C GLY A 95 10.28 20.25 -5.72
N GLN A 96 10.89 20.36 -4.54
CA GLN A 96 10.63 19.45 -3.42
C GLN A 96 9.18 19.58 -2.91
N PHE A 97 8.65 20.81 -2.85
CA PHE A 97 7.25 21.03 -2.52
C PHE A 97 6.30 20.41 -3.56
N LEU A 98 6.55 20.64 -4.85
CA LEU A 98 5.73 20.09 -5.94
C LEU A 98 5.76 18.57 -5.97
N LEU A 99 6.93 17.97 -5.78
CA LEU A 99 7.05 16.50 -5.70
C LEU A 99 6.27 15.95 -4.52
N SER A 100 6.41 16.54 -3.33
CA SER A 100 5.66 16.11 -2.15
C SER A 100 4.15 16.26 -2.32
N ALA A 101 3.70 17.38 -2.91
CA ALA A 101 2.29 17.61 -3.20
C ALA A 101 1.74 16.59 -4.22
N PHE A 102 2.52 16.30 -5.28
CA PHE A 102 2.17 15.29 -6.27
C PHE A 102 2.07 13.91 -5.65
N LEU A 103 3.07 13.50 -4.85
CA LEU A 103 3.07 12.19 -4.18
C LEU A 103 1.90 12.06 -3.20
N LEU A 104 1.56 13.12 -2.46
CA LEU A 104 0.39 13.14 -1.59
C LEU A 104 -0.92 12.99 -2.38
N LEU A 105 -1.05 13.69 -3.50
CA LEU A 105 -2.21 13.59 -4.38
C LEU A 105 -2.34 12.18 -4.94
N VAL A 106 -1.26 11.59 -5.45
CA VAL A 106 -1.21 10.20 -5.91
C VAL A 106 -1.61 9.25 -4.78
N PHE A 107 -1.06 9.44 -3.58
CA PHE A 107 -1.40 8.61 -2.42
C PHE A 107 -2.89 8.67 -2.08
N ILE A 108 -3.51 9.85 -2.13
CA ILE A 108 -4.93 10.01 -1.83
C ILE A 108 -5.78 9.39 -2.95
N LEU A 109 -5.54 9.76 -4.21
CA LEU A 109 -6.42 9.38 -5.33
C LEU A 109 -6.25 7.93 -5.77
N LEU A 110 -5.04 7.40 -5.69
CA LEU A 110 -4.73 6.03 -6.12
C LEU A 110 -4.59 5.05 -4.94
N ASN A 111 -4.98 5.48 -3.74
CA ASN A 111 -4.98 4.61 -2.58
C ASN A 111 -5.70 3.26 -2.82
N PRO A 112 -6.90 3.21 -3.46
CA PRO A 112 -7.60 1.95 -3.73
C PRO A 112 -7.15 1.25 -5.03
N ALA A 113 -6.14 1.74 -5.74
CA ALA A 113 -5.69 1.13 -7.00
C ALA A 113 -5.34 -0.36 -6.88
N PRO A 114 -4.69 -0.85 -5.81
CA PRO A 114 -4.47 -2.27 -5.63
C PRO A 114 -5.78 -3.07 -5.62
N GLU A 115 -6.80 -2.58 -4.90
CA GLU A 115 -8.10 -3.20 -4.79
C GLU A 115 -8.85 -3.19 -6.13
N VAL A 116 -8.74 -2.11 -6.90
CA VAL A 116 -9.30 -2.02 -8.25
C VAL A 116 -8.68 -3.07 -9.16
N ILE A 117 -7.35 -3.27 -9.12
CA ILE A 117 -6.65 -4.23 -9.97
C ILE A 117 -7.21 -5.65 -9.79
N TYR A 118 -7.50 -6.10 -8.57
CA TYR A 118 -7.93 -7.50 -8.37
C TYR A 118 -9.44 -7.68 -8.15
N GLN A 119 -10.23 -6.61 -8.01
CA GLN A 119 -11.68 -6.73 -7.80
C GLN A 119 -12.52 -6.19 -8.95
N VAL A 120 -11.97 -5.30 -9.77
CA VAL A 120 -12.71 -4.66 -10.86
C VAL A 120 -12.13 -5.09 -12.21
N ARG A 121 -13.01 -5.47 -13.14
CA ARG A 121 -12.58 -5.71 -14.52
C ARG A 121 -12.14 -4.40 -15.15
N HIS A 122 -10.97 -4.38 -15.74
CA HIS A 122 -10.40 -3.24 -16.45
C HIS A 122 -9.62 -3.71 -17.68
N ASP A 123 -9.67 -2.93 -18.74
CA ASP A 123 -8.99 -3.24 -19.99
C ASP A 123 -7.68 -2.45 -20.14
N SER A 124 -7.48 -1.43 -19.32
CA SER A 124 -6.29 -0.58 -19.39
C SER A 124 -5.88 -0.03 -18.00
N THR A 125 -4.60 0.29 -17.86
CA THR A 125 -4.06 0.93 -16.66
C THR A 125 -4.75 2.28 -16.38
N LEU A 126 -5.10 3.04 -17.40
CA LEU A 126 -5.79 4.33 -17.21
C LEU A 126 -7.19 4.16 -16.63
N GLU A 127 -7.84 3.05 -16.92
CA GLU A 127 -9.14 2.71 -16.31
C GLU A 127 -9.00 2.40 -14.82
N VAL A 128 -7.89 1.75 -14.41
CA VAL A 128 -7.57 1.57 -12.97
C VAL A 128 -7.46 2.92 -12.27
N PHE A 129 -6.78 3.90 -12.89
CA PHE A 129 -6.66 5.25 -12.33
C PHE A 129 -8.00 5.95 -12.22
N LYS A 130 -8.79 5.90 -13.30
CA LYS A 130 -10.13 6.50 -13.34
C LYS A 130 -11.03 5.91 -12.26
N THR A 131 -11.12 4.59 -12.20
CA THR A 131 -11.96 3.88 -11.22
C THR A 131 -11.51 4.15 -9.78
N SER A 132 -10.20 4.19 -9.53
CA SER A 132 -9.64 4.55 -8.22
C SER A 132 -10.03 5.96 -7.80
N TYR A 133 -9.90 6.93 -8.71
CA TYR A 133 -10.29 8.31 -8.48
C TYR A 133 -11.79 8.43 -8.18
N GLU A 134 -12.65 7.85 -9.04
CA GLU A 134 -14.11 7.87 -8.87
C GLU A 134 -14.51 7.26 -7.52
N PHE A 135 -13.93 6.12 -7.16
CA PHE A 135 -14.16 5.46 -5.88
C PHE A 135 -13.78 6.35 -4.69
N VAL A 136 -12.61 6.99 -4.74
CA VAL A 136 -12.18 7.88 -3.65
C VAL A 136 -13.09 9.08 -3.52
N VAL A 137 -13.46 9.72 -4.62
CA VAL A 137 -14.37 10.89 -4.60
C VAL A 137 -15.72 10.53 -4.02
N GLU A 138 -16.24 9.32 -4.32
CA GLU A 138 -17.55 8.87 -3.83
C GLU A 138 -17.50 8.39 -2.37
N HIS A 139 -16.40 7.74 -1.95
CA HIS A 139 -16.32 7.01 -0.66
C HIS A 139 -15.17 7.47 0.24
N TRP A 140 -14.67 8.71 0.09
CA TRP A 140 -13.46 9.16 0.78
C TRP A 140 -13.54 9.06 2.30
N ILE A 141 -14.71 9.37 2.91
CA ILE A 141 -14.90 9.28 4.36
C ILE A 141 -14.81 7.84 4.83
N GLU A 142 -15.62 6.96 4.23
CA GLU A 142 -15.70 5.55 4.62
C GLU A 142 -14.39 4.81 4.35
N TRP A 143 -13.66 5.22 3.30
CA TRP A 143 -12.40 4.63 2.92
C TRP A 143 -11.23 5.05 3.82
N PHE A 144 -11.12 6.33 4.14
CA PHE A 144 -10.00 6.83 4.95
C PHE A 144 -10.25 6.82 6.45
N LEU A 145 -11.50 6.76 6.91
CA LEU A 145 -11.83 6.74 8.34
C LEU A 145 -11.10 5.63 9.13
N PRO A 146 -11.03 4.38 8.65
CA PRO A 146 -10.27 3.34 9.34
C PRO A 146 -8.77 3.66 9.44
N PHE A 147 -8.19 4.29 8.42
CA PHE A 147 -6.80 4.75 8.45
C PHE A 147 -6.57 5.84 9.50
N VAL A 148 -7.47 6.81 9.58
CA VAL A 148 -7.40 7.85 10.61
C VAL A 148 -7.44 7.23 12.00
N VAL A 149 -8.32 6.25 12.23
CA VAL A 149 -8.39 5.53 13.50
C VAL A 149 -7.10 4.76 13.80
N LEU A 150 -6.46 4.16 12.80
CA LEU A 150 -5.19 3.43 12.96
C LEU A 150 -4.00 4.37 13.20
N ILE A 151 -4.02 5.57 12.62
CA ILE A 151 -2.95 6.56 12.77
C ILE A 151 -3.10 7.36 14.09
N LEU A 152 -4.32 7.50 14.59
CA LEU A 152 -4.60 8.31 15.79
C LEU A 152 -3.72 7.96 17.00
N PRO A 153 -3.49 6.67 17.37
CA PRO A 153 -2.59 6.32 18.47
C PRO A 153 -1.14 6.73 18.23
N VAL A 154 -0.68 6.75 16.96
CA VAL A 154 0.68 7.19 16.59
C VAL A 154 0.79 8.70 16.81
N VAL A 155 -0.18 9.46 16.29
CA VAL A 155 -0.20 10.93 16.40
C VAL A 155 -0.35 11.38 17.85
N LEU A 156 -1.09 10.64 18.68
CA LEU A 156 -1.28 10.93 20.09
C LEU A 156 -0.09 10.50 20.97
N SER A 157 0.87 9.73 20.42
CA SER A 157 2.09 9.40 21.18
C SER A 157 3.02 10.61 21.26
N PRO A 158 3.77 10.79 22.36
CA PRO A 158 4.64 11.95 22.56
C PRO A 158 5.70 12.16 21.48
N SER A 159 6.16 11.06 20.84
CA SER A 159 7.10 11.08 19.71
C SER A 159 6.42 11.01 18.35
N GLY A 160 5.13 10.66 18.31
CA GLY A 160 4.46 10.25 17.08
C GLY A 160 4.30 11.36 16.04
N LEU A 161 4.04 12.59 16.46
CA LEU A 161 4.01 13.74 15.55
C LEU A 161 5.38 13.96 14.90
N GLN A 162 6.46 13.86 15.68
CA GLN A 162 7.81 14.05 15.17
C GLN A 162 8.21 12.91 14.23
N GLU A 163 7.85 11.67 14.54
CA GLU A 163 8.04 10.51 13.66
C GLU A 163 7.21 10.61 12.40
N PHE A 164 5.92 10.98 12.49
CA PHE A 164 5.05 11.19 11.33
C PHE A 164 5.61 12.25 10.38
N PHE A 165 6.06 13.40 10.89
CA PHE A 165 6.67 14.44 10.06
C PHE A 165 8.05 14.02 9.54
N SER A 166 8.84 13.22 10.27
CA SER A 166 10.13 12.72 9.82
C SER A 166 9.98 11.69 8.69
N LEU A 167 8.96 10.84 8.73
CA LEU A 167 8.61 9.91 7.66
C LEU A 167 8.18 10.66 6.39
N SER A 168 7.36 11.71 6.55
CA SER A 168 6.97 12.60 5.45
C SER A 168 8.19 13.31 4.82
N GLY A 169 9.18 13.70 5.62
CA GLY A 169 10.41 14.33 5.14
C GLY A 169 11.42 13.37 4.51
N ARG A 170 11.38 12.07 4.87
CA ARG A 170 12.23 11.02 4.28
C ARG A 170 11.68 10.50 2.95
N ALA A 171 10.38 10.51 2.75
CA ALA A 171 9.73 10.12 1.51
C ALA A 171 10.21 10.94 0.30
N GLY A 172 10.75 12.15 0.51
CA GLY A 172 11.32 13.00 -0.55
C GLY A 172 12.73 12.62 -1.02
N ARG A 173 13.43 11.68 -0.37
CA ARG A 173 14.86 11.39 -0.68
C ARG A 173 15.15 10.04 -1.31
N GLY A 174 14.17 9.19 -1.51
CA GLY A 174 14.40 7.83 -2.02
C GLY A 174 13.17 7.24 -2.66
N ALA A 175 12.51 8.03 -3.36
CA ALA A 175 11.42 7.91 -4.32
C ALA A 175 10.89 6.53 -4.74
N GLY A 176 10.81 5.57 -3.89
CA GLY A 176 9.73 4.60 -3.98
C GLY A 176 8.58 5.18 -3.18
N LEU A 177 7.41 5.34 -3.78
CA LEU A 177 6.19 5.54 -3.00
C LEU A 177 6.19 4.48 -1.91
N ASP A 178 6.67 4.85 -0.73
CA ASP A 178 6.69 3.99 0.44
C ASP A 178 5.25 3.88 0.99
N PHE A 179 4.34 3.52 0.06
CA PHE A 179 2.98 3.08 0.38
C PHE A 179 3.02 2.01 1.47
N LEU A 180 4.04 1.13 1.43
CA LEU A 180 4.32 0.18 2.49
C LEU A 180 4.64 0.87 3.82
N GLN A 181 5.36 2.00 3.84
CA GLN A 181 5.64 2.71 5.09
C GLN A 181 4.37 3.28 5.72
N ILE A 182 3.46 3.82 4.92
CA ILE A 182 2.19 4.33 5.43
C ILE A 182 1.29 3.18 5.90
N LEU A 183 1.30 2.06 5.18
CA LEU A 183 0.62 0.85 5.61
C LEU A 183 1.22 0.28 6.92
N MET A 184 2.50 0.54 7.16
CA MET A 184 3.24 0.11 8.36
C MET A 184 3.18 1.10 9.52
N LEU A 185 2.54 2.27 9.39
CA LEU A 185 2.34 3.23 10.49
C LEU A 185 1.79 2.59 11.77
N PRO A 186 0.84 1.64 11.72
CA PRO A 186 0.40 0.95 12.93
C PRO A 186 1.51 0.18 13.64
N LEU A 187 2.51 -0.34 12.89
CA LEU A 187 3.65 -1.05 13.47
C LEU A 187 4.64 -0.10 14.13
N THR A 188 4.81 1.12 13.61
CA THR A 188 5.64 2.15 14.28
C THR A 188 5.01 2.58 15.60
N ALA A 189 3.68 2.67 15.68
CA ALA A 189 2.97 2.89 16.93
C ALA A 189 3.23 1.77 17.95
N ILE A 190 3.15 0.51 17.50
CA ILE A 190 3.44 -0.64 18.35
C ILE A 190 4.89 -0.57 18.84
N GLY A 191 5.85 -0.22 17.97
CA GLY A 191 7.25 0.00 18.34
C GLY A 191 7.40 1.07 19.44
N GLY A 192 6.72 2.20 19.33
CA GLY A 192 6.69 3.24 20.36
C GLY A 192 6.15 2.72 21.70
N TRP A 193 5.06 1.95 21.69
CA TRP A 193 4.53 1.34 22.91
C TRP A 193 5.46 0.30 23.51
N LEU A 194 6.17 -0.50 22.70
CA LEU A 194 7.17 -1.46 23.18
C LEU A 194 8.34 -0.78 23.88
N SER A 195 8.77 0.41 23.40
CA SER A 195 9.75 1.26 24.11
C SER A 195 9.26 1.66 25.50
N TYR A 196 8.00 2.06 25.63
CA TYR A 196 7.39 2.40 26.91
C TYR A 196 7.34 1.21 27.88
N LEU A 197 7.20 0.00 27.39
CA LEU A 197 7.23 -1.23 28.16
C LEU A 197 8.64 -1.66 28.58
N GLY A 198 9.68 -0.89 28.18
CA GLY A 198 11.05 -1.12 28.57
C GLY A 198 11.76 -2.21 27.78
N LEU A 199 11.23 -2.60 26.59
CA LEU A 199 11.97 -3.47 25.68
C LEU A 199 13.14 -2.70 25.07
N ASP A 200 14.29 -3.37 25.00
CA ASP A 200 15.46 -2.90 24.30
C ASP A 200 15.26 -2.89 22.77
N SER A 201 16.11 -2.21 22.04
CA SER A 201 16.00 -2.07 20.57
C SER A 201 15.99 -3.42 19.83
N GLU A 202 16.75 -4.40 20.31
CA GLU A 202 16.80 -5.74 19.69
C GLU A 202 15.50 -6.51 19.93
N GLY A 203 14.96 -6.47 21.13
CA GLY A 203 13.66 -7.06 21.47
C GLY A 203 12.51 -6.45 20.67
N GLN A 204 12.53 -5.12 20.48
CA GLN A 204 11.55 -4.42 19.67
C GLN A 204 11.61 -4.88 18.20
N GLU A 205 12.79 -4.97 17.59
CA GLU A 205 12.95 -5.43 16.21
C GLU A 205 12.43 -6.84 16.03
N ILE A 206 12.71 -7.75 16.96
CA ILE A 206 12.21 -9.14 16.91
C ILE A 206 10.67 -9.16 16.97
N VAL A 207 10.07 -8.43 17.91
CA VAL A 207 8.61 -8.37 18.06
C VAL A 207 7.96 -7.76 16.82
N LEU A 208 8.50 -6.67 16.29
CA LEU A 208 7.99 -6.03 15.09
C LEU A 208 8.14 -6.94 13.86
N LEU A 209 9.25 -7.64 13.72
CA LEU A 209 9.45 -8.60 12.64
C LEU A 209 8.39 -9.73 12.67
N LEU A 210 8.06 -10.22 13.85
CA LEU A 210 7.04 -11.26 14.03
C LEU A 210 5.61 -10.73 13.78
N LEU A 211 5.34 -9.48 14.16
CA LEU A 211 4.00 -8.87 14.02
C LEU A 211 3.75 -8.32 12.61
N THR A 212 4.79 -7.96 11.85
CA THR A 212 4.65 -7.38 10.51
C THR A 212 3.80 -8.23 9.55
N PRO A 213 4.07 -9.54 9.37
CA PRO A 213 3.29 -10.34 8.42
C PRO A 213 1.81 -10.50 8.79
N PRO A 214 1.43 -10.82 10.05
CA PRO A 214 0.01 -10.93 10.40
C PRO A 214 -0.72 -9.58 10.35
N VAL A 215 -0.10 -8.49 10.77
CA VAL A 215 -0.70 -7.15 10.70
C VAL A 215 -0.87 -6.70 9.25
N ALA A 216 0.14 -6.87 8.41
CA ALA A 216 0.05 -6.57 6.98
C ALA A 216 -1.08 -7.37 6.31
N MET A 217 -1.16 -8.67 6.59
CA MET A 217 -2.22 -9.53 6.05
C MET A 217 -3.60 -9.09 6.51
N ALA A 218 -3.77 -8.76 7.79
CA ALA A 218 -5.03 -8.28 8.35
C ALA A 218 -5.47 -6.96 7.69
N ILE A 219 -4.55 -6.01 7.51
CA ILE A 219 -4.83 -4.73 6.85
C ILE A 219 -5.23 -4.95 5.39
N LEU A 220 -4.49 -5.78 4.65
CA LEU A 220 -4.78 -6.04 3.23
C LEU A 220 -6.14 -6.72 3.04
N LEU A 221 -6.46 -7.72 3.86
CA LEU A 221 -7.78 -8.38 3.83
C LEU A 221 -8.90 -7.42 4.24
N PHE A 222 -8.70 -6.63 5.29
CA PHE A 222 -9.66 -5.64 5.72
C PHE A 222 -9.96 -4.63 4.60
N ARG A 223 -8.93 -4.10 3.95
CA ARG A 223 -9.08 -3.19 2.80
C ARG A 223 -9.84 -3.85 1.66
N GLY A 224 -9.51 -5.09 1.32
CA GLY A 224 -10.20 -5.83 0.27
C GLY A 224 -11.70 -6.02 0.57
N HIS A 225 -12.06 -6.37 1.80
CA HIS A 225 -13.46 -6.47 2.21
C HIS A 225 -14.16 -5.11 2.24
N LEU A 226 -13.48 -4.07 2.72
CA LEU A 226 -14.01 -2.72 2.74
C LEU A 226 -14.31 -2.24 1.32
N PHE A 227 -13.37 -2.41 0.39
CA PHE A 227 -13.57 -2.06 -1.02
C PHE A 227 -14.75 -2.81 -1.62
N ALA A 228 -14.83 -4.15 -1.45
CA ALA A 228 -15.93 -4.96 -1.93
C ALA A 228 -17.30 -4.51 -1.38
N SER A 229 -17.33 -4.07 -0.12
CA SER A 229 -18.58 -3.60 0.53
C SER A 229 -19.02 -2.21 0.04
N LEU A 230 -18.06 -1.37 -0.38
CA LEU A 230 -18.34 -0.01 -0.85
C LEU A 230 -18.56 0.04 -2.36
N HIS A 231 -17.81 -0.79 -3.12
CA HIS A 231 -17.88 -0.82 -4.58
C HIS A 231 -19.27 -1.31 -5.05
N GLY A 232 -19.88 -0.58 -5.99
CA GLY A 232 -21.21 -0.91 -6.52
C GLY A 232 -22.40 -0.48 -5.66
N SER A 233 -22.17 0.08 -4.46
CA SER A 233 -23.22 0.63 -3.62
C SER A 233 -23.08 2.15 -3.48
N SER A 234 -23.90 2.92 -4.19
CA SER A 234 -23.86 4.37 -3.98
C SER A 234 -24.26 4.73 -2.54
N ARG A 235 -23.70 5.78 -1.99
CA ARG A 235 -24.01 6.28 -0.65
C ARG A 235 -25.52 6.51 -0.46
N ARG A 236 -26.20 6.93 -1.51
CA ARG A 236 -27.68 7.10 -1.53
C ARG A 236 -28.39 5.76 -1.37
N GLN A 237 -28.00 4.72 -2.09
CA GLN A 237 -28.64 3.39 -1.99
C GLN A 237 -28.49 2.80 -0.59
N ARG A 238 -27.34 2.99 0.07
CA ARG A 238 -27.11 2.52 1.46
C ARG A 238 -27.98 3.26 2.46
N LEU A 239 -28.11 4.58 2.35
CA LEU A 239 -28.99 5.37 3.20
C LEU A 239 -30.48 4.96 3.04
N PHE A 240 -30.92 4.71 1.81
CA PHE A 240 -32.27 4.22 1.55
C PHE A 240 -32.51 2.81 2.10
N SER A 241 -31.57 1.88 1.93
CA SER A 241 -31.71 0.51 2.46
C SER A 241 -31.80 0.48 3.99
N HIS A 242 -31.06 1.34 4.68
CA HIS A 242 -31.16 1.49 6.14
C HIS A 242 -32.53 2.03 6.58
N GLN A 243 -33.09 3.00 5.86
CA GLN A 243 -34.40 3.54 6.21
C GLN A 243 -35.55 2.53 6.02
N PHE A 244 -35.44 1.61 5.06
CA PHE A 244 -36.44 0.57 4.84
C PHE A 244 -36.35 -0.59 5.85
N ASN A 245 -35.14 -0.95 6.29
CA ASN A 245 -34.94 -2.02 7.28
C ASN A 245 -35.33 -1.60 8.72
N THR A 246 -35.26 -0.30 9.05
CA THR A 246 -35.66 0.21 10.37
C THR A 246 -37.20 0.36 10.52
N ARG A 247 -37.97 0.17 9.44
CA ARG A 247 -39.46 0.25 9.45
C ARG A 247 -40.17 -1.11 9.43
N ARG A 248 -39.40 -2.19 9.54
CA ARG A 248 -39.92 -3.55 9.73
C ARG A 248 -39.63 -4.04 11.15
#